data_89ae365d74e48b9f3a4185954fe7c2cc
#
_entry.id   89ae365d74e48b9f3a4185954fe7c2cc
#
_cell.length_a   1.000
_cell.length_b   1.000
_cell.length_c   1.000
_cell.angle_alpha   90.00
_cell.angle_beta   90.00
_cell.angle_gamma   90.00
#
_symmetry.space_group_name_H-M   'P 1'
#
loop_
_entity.id
_entity.type
_entity.pdbx_description
1 polymer ?
#
loop_
_entity_poly.entity_id
_entity_poly.type
_entity_poly.pdbx_seq_one_letter_code
_entity_poly.pdbx_strand_id
1 'polypeptide(L)'
;FDPTDFHAQIAGEVKDFDPTAYIDKKESKRMDRYTQFAVATAGMAIKDAGLDLEKENLDRIGTYVGTGIGGIETMHSQYEKYFAKGPSRISPFFVPMMIANMAAGQVSITYKLHGPSSCVVTACATGSNCIGDAMRVIQRGEADVMVAGGTEAAISQAAVAGFGAMKALCTDHNDDPEHASRPFDKGRSGFVMGEGCGIVVLESLEHAKARGAHIYAELAGYGANSDAYHITSPAPHGTYQAKCMQLALDDAGMKAADVDYVNAHGTSTHLNDQGETEAIKAVWGDAAKERCSFTNAQIH
;
A
#
# COMPACT_ATOMS: atom_id res chain seq x y z
N PHE A 1 1.64 18.70 7.60
CA PHE A 1 1.86 19.84 6.65
C PHE A 1 1.09 21.08 7.13
N ASP A 2 1.45 22.27 6.63
CA ASP A 2 0.68 23.51 6.87
C ASP A 2 -0.48 23.57 5.86
N PRO A 3 -1.75 23.49 6.29
CA PRO A 3 -2.91 23.45 5.41
C PRO A 3 -3.48 24.82 5.03
N THR A 4 -2.88 25.94 5.48
CA THR A 4 -3.48 27.28 5.44
C THR A 4 -3.94 27.72 4.04
N ASP A 5 -3.17 27.39 3.01
CA ASP A 5 -3.45 27.79 1.63
C ASP A 5 -4.18 26.71 0.80
N PHE A 6 -4.63 25.62 1.45
CA PHE A 6 -5.25 24.49 0.74
C PHE A 6 -6.75 24.41 0.98
N HIS A 7 -7.49 23.98 -0.04
CA HIS A 7 -8.92 23.68 0.12
C HIS A 7 -9.15 22.44 0.96
N ALA A 8 -8.33 21.38 0.78
CA ALA A 8 -8.31 20.20 1.64
C ALA A 8 -7.33 20.44 2.78
N GLN A 9 -7.79 20.49 4.01
CA GLN A 9 -7.00 20.88 5.18
C GLN A 9 -6.77 19.73 6.16
N ILE A 10 -7.20 18.53 5.80
CA ILE A 10 -7.15 17.34 6.64
C ILE A 10 -6.34 16.22 5.98
N ALA A 11 -5.69 15.41 6.80
CA ALA A 11 -4.95 14.22 6.39
C ALA A 11 -4.80 13.24 7.56
N GLY A 12 -4.64 11.95 7.26
CA GLY A 12 -4.36 10.89 8.22
C GLY A 12 -2.86 10.72 8.43
N GLU A 13 -2.23 11.56 9.25
CA GLU A 13 -0.81 11.49 9.55
C GLU A 13 -0.52 10.42 10.61
N VAL A 14 0.55 9.65 10.46
CA VAL A 14 1.11 8.78 11.50
C VAL A 14 1.86 9.67 12.50
N LYS A 15 1.26 9.89 13.67
CA LYS A 15 1.86 10.70 14.74
C LYS A 15 2.73 9.82 15.65
N ASP A 16 3.67 10.46 16.34
CA ASP A 16 4.53 9.82 17.36
C ASP A 16 5.39 8.63 16.85
N PHE A 17 5.63 8.56 15.54
CA PHE A 17 6.54 7.58 14.98
C PHE A 17 7.99 8.02 15.12
N ASP A 18 8.74 7.33 15.98
CA ASP A 18 10.19 7.46 16.10
C ASP A 18 10.89 6.34 15.32
N PRO A 19 11.47 6.61 14.16
CA PRO A 19 12.18 5.60 13.38
C PRO A 19 13.40 5.02 14.13
N THR A 20 13.96 5.74 15.10
CA THR A 20 15.15 5.27 15.83
C THR A 20 14.87 4.13 16.79
N ALA A 21 13.60 3.83 17.07
CA ALA A 21 13.20 2.62 17.79
C ALA A 21 13.41 1.33 16.96
N TYR A 22 13.55 1.45 15.64
CA TYR A 22 13.64 0.31 14.71
C TYR A 22 14.88 0.35 13.81
N ILE A 23 15.46 1.52 13.59
CA ILE A 23 16.50 1.79 12.61
C ILE A 23 17.62 2.59 13.30
N ASP A 24 18.88 2.27 13.02
CA ASP A 24 19.99 3.10 13.48
C ASP A 24 19.79 4.56 13.12
N LYS A 25 20.07 5.47 14.05
CA LYS A 25 19.84 6.92 13.91
C LYS A 25 20.56 7.53 12.70
N LYS A 26 21.72 7.02 12.31
CA LYS A 26 22.47 7.52 11.15
C LYS A 26 21.83 7.00 9.86
N GLU A 27 21.42 5.75 9.84
CA GLU A 27 20.77 5.15 8.68
C GLU A 27 19.35 5.71 8.47
N SER A 28 18.58 5.96 9.53
CA SER A 28 17.25 6.56 9.40
C SER A 28 17.26 7.92 8.70
N LYS A 29 18.33 8.71 8.88
CA LYS A 29 18.52 10.02 8.21
C LYS A 29 18.82 9.90 6.71
N ARG A 30 19.09 8.68 6.21
CA ARG A 30 19.37 8.38 4.80
C ARG A 30 18.18 7.75 4.10
N MET A 31 17.04 7.68 4.79
CA MET A 31 15.80 7.12 4.31
C MET A 31 14.71 8.19 4.31
N ASP A 32 13.92 8.22 3.24
CA ASP A 32 12.65 8.96 3.26
C ASP A 32 11.66 8.27 4.22
N ARG A 33 10.63 8.98 4.65
CA ARG A 33 9.66 8.52 5.65
C ARG A 33 8.95 7.23 5.24
N TYR A 34 8.57 7.09 3.94
CA TYR A 34 7.95 5.84 3.47
C TYR A 34 8.87 4.63 3.63
N THR A 35 10.18 4.82 3.44
CA THR A 35 11.18 3.76 3.63
C THR A 35 11.36 3.43 5.12
N GLN A 36 11.34 4.44 5.99
CA GLN A 36 11.39 4.24 7.44
C GLN A 36 10.20 3.41 7.92
N PHE A 37 8.99 3.70 7.44
CA PHE A 37 7.81 2.89 7.71
C PHE A 37 7.99 1.45 7.24
N ALA A 38 8.49 1.24 6.00
CA ALA A 38 8.69 -0.09 5.46
C ALA A 38 9.64 -0.94 6.32
N VAL A 39 10.80 -0.38 6.71
CA VAL A 39 11.78 -1.10 7.53
C VAL A 39 11.22 -1.43 8.92
N ALA A 40 10.57 -0.47 9.57
CA ALA A 40 9.98 -0.69 10.89
C ALA A 40 8.88 -1.76 10.85
N THR A 41 7.96 -1.65 9.90
CA THR A 41 6.83 -2.58 9.77
C THR A 41 7.27 -3.98 9.32
N ALA A 42 8.29 -4.08 8.45
CA ALA A 42 8.88 -5.38 8.10
C ALA A 42 9.47 -6.09 9.33
N GLY A 43 10.16 -5.36 10.21
CA GLY A 43 10.65 -5.94 11.47
C GLY A 43 9.54 -6.41 12.39
N MET A 44 8.44 -5.65 12.46
CA MET A 44 7.25 -6.07 13.22
C MET A 44 6.65 -7.34 12.64
N ALA A 45 6.49 -7.42 11.31
CA ALA A 45 5.91 -8.58 10.62
C ALA A 45 6.80 -9.84 10.77
N ILE A 46 8.12 -9.71 10.62
CA ILE A 46 9.08 -10.80 10.82
C ILE A 46 9.01 -11.34 12.27
N LYS A 47 8.94 -10.42 13.23
CA LYS A 47 8.80 -10.77 14.64
C LYS A 47 7.46 -11.47 14.94
N ASP A 48 6.37 -10.95 14.42
CA ASP A 48 5.02 -11.51 14.59
C ASP A 48 4.91 -12.90 13.96
N ALA A 49 5.52 -13.09 12.79
CA ALA A 49 5.64 -14.40 12.16
C ALA A 49 6.49 -15.40 12.94
N GLY A 50 7.20 -14.97 13.97
CA GLY A 50 8.16 -15.81 14.71
C GLY A 50 9.29 -16.35 13.83
N LEU A 51 9.67 -15.61 12.77
CA LEU A 51 10.71 -16.01 11.83
C LEU A 51 12.09 -15.68 12.39
N ASP A 52 12.87 -16.70 12.74
CA ASP A 52 14.22 -16.58 13.29
C ASP A 52 15.25 -16.52 12.16
N LEU A 53 15.61 -15.30 11.76
CA LEU A 53 16.51 -15.08 10.63
C LEU A 53 17.93 -15.69 10.81
N GLU A 54 18.33 -16.03 12.03
CA GLU A 54 19.61 -16.70 12.27
C GLU A 54 19.57 -18.19 11.93
N LYS A 55 18.38 -18.77 11.82
CA LYS A 55 18.17 -20.18 11.46
C LYS A 55 17.69 -20.39 10.05
N GLU A 56 17.27 -19.32 9.37
CA GLU A 56 16.68 -19.38 8.04
C GLU A 56 17.75 -19.32 6.92
N ASN A 57 17.39 -19.86 5.77
CA ASN A 57 18.16 -19.62 4.56
C ASN A 57 17.77 -18.26 3.95
N LEU A 58 18.58 -17.24 4.23
CA LEU A 58 18.30 -15.87 3.81
C LEU A 58 18.31 -15.68 2.28
N ASP A 59 18.93 -16.58 1.52
CA ASP A 59 18.88 -16.58 0.06
C ASP A 59 17.52 -17.01 -0.49
N ARG A 60 16.67 -17.60 0.38
CA ARG A 60 15.30 -18.05 0.06
C ARG A 60 14.23 -17.13 0.64
N ILE A 61 14.61 -15.99 1.22
CA ILE A 61 13.69 -14.97 1.75
C ILE A 61 13.75 -13.73 0.88
N GLY A 62 12.66 -13.42 0.20
CA GLY A 62 12.57 -12.27 -0.70
C GLY A 62 11.78 -11.10 -0.12
N THR A 63 11.80 -9.97 -0.82
CA THR A 63 11.18 -8.71 -0.38
C THR A 63 10.46 -8.03 -1.54
N TYR A 64 9.14 -7.98 -1.51
CA TYR A 64 8.31 -7.23 -2.46
C TYR A 64 7.52 -6.15 -1.70
N VAL A 65 8.10 -4.95 -1.61
CA VAL A 65 7.49 -3.81 -0.93
C VAL A 65 7.46 -2.62 -1.87
N GLY A 66 6.28 -2.14 -2.16
CA GLY A 66 6.06 -1.05 -3.10
C GLY A 66 5.52 0.22 -2.45
N THR A 67 5.53 1.30 -3.22
CA THR A 67 4.95 2.59 -2.88
C THR A 67 4.37 3.21 -4.14
N GLY A 68 3.27 3.95 -4.02
CA GLY A 68 2.64 4.60 -5.17
C GLY A 68 3.39 5.83 -5.68
N ILE A 69 4.06 6.56 -4.78
CA ILE A 69 4.69 7.86 -5.08
C ILE A 69 6.19 7.84 -4.77
N GLY A 70 6.62 7.15 -3.72
CA GLY A 70 8.01 7.18 -3.26
C GLY A 70 8.37 8.42 -2.45
N GLY A 71 9.63 8.83 -2.51
CA GLY A 71 10.19 9.90 -1.67
C GLY A 71 9.85 11.32 -2.14
N ILE A 72 8.58 11.66 -2.22
CA ILE A 72 8.12 12.99 -2.68
C ILE A 72 8.56 14.10 -1.74
N GLU A 73 8.59 13.86 -0.43
CA GLU A 73 9.05 14.85 0.55
C GLU A 73 10.56 15.11 0.41
N THR A 74 11.34 14.05 0.23
CA THR A 74 12.77 14.19 -0.10
C THR A 74 12.97 14.98 -1.38
N MET A 75 12.20 14.69 -2.43
CA MET A 75 12.28 15.41 -3.71
C MET A 75 12.00 16.89 -3.52
N HIS A 76 10.91 17.25 -2.84
CA HIS A 76 10.53 18.62 -2.55
C HIS A 76 11.65 19.36 -1.79
N SER A 77 12.09 18.84 -0.65
CA SER A 77 13.12 19.46 0.18
C SER A 77 14.47 19.62 -0.53
N GLN A 78 14.82 18.69 -1.42
CA GLN A 78 16.07 18.80 -2.19
C GLN A 78 15.95 19.84 -3.33
N TYR A 79 14.79 19.99 -3.96
CA TYR A 79 14.57 21.06 -4.94
C TYR A 79 14.58 22.44 -4.29
N GLU A 80 14.00 22.62 -3.11
CA GLU A 80 14.14 23.88 -2.36
C GLU A 80 15.62 24.24 -2.10
N LYS A 81 16.43 23.26 -1.67
CA LYS A 81 17.88 23.47 -1.48
C LYS A 81 18.58 23.78 -2.78
N TYR A 82 18.22 23.11 -3.87
CA TYR A 82 18.80 23.37 -5.19
C TYR A 82 18.55 24.81 -5.65
N PHE A 83 17.31 25.27 -5.60
CA PHE A 83 16.94 26.61 -6.02
C PHE A 83 17.52 27.70 -5.11
N ALA A 84 17.57 27.44 -3.80
CA ALA A 84 18.10 28.41 -2.85
C ALA A 84 19.65 28.49 -2.81
N LYS A 85 20.36 27.37 -3.05
CA LYS A 85 21.81 27.27 -2.75
C LYS A 85 22.64 26.59 -3.85
N GLY A 86 22.01 26.19 -4.97
CA GLY A 86 22.67 25.58 -6.12
C GLY A 86 23.00 24.09 -5.97
N PRO A 87 23.52 23.45 -7.03
CA PRO A 87 23.66 22.00 -7.13
C PRO A 87 24.61 21.36 -6.10
N SER A 88 25.60 22.08 -5.62
CA SER A 88 26.58 21.59 -4.64
C SER A 88 25.98 21.31 -3.24
N ARG A 89 24.72 21.69 -3.00
CA ARG A 89 24.04 21.55 -1.71
C ARG A 89 23.05 20.39 -1.70
N ILE A 90 22.88 19.69 -2.81
CA ILE A 90 22.05 18.48 -2.91
C ILE A 90 22.68 17.34 -2.10
N SER A 91 21.84 16.59 -1.39
CA SER A 91 22.30 15.42 -0.63
C SER A 91 22.84 14.32 -1.56
N PRO A 92 23.97 13.67 -1.24
CA PRO A 92 24.42 12.48 -1.97
C PRO A 92 23.43 11.30 -1.85
N PHE A 93 22.52 11.33 -0.88
CA PHE A 93 21.45 10.35 -0.70
C PHE A 93 20.15 10.74 -1.38
N PHE A 94 20.09 11.85 -2.11
CA PHE A 94 18.86 12.33 -2.74
C PHE A 94 18.21 11.24 -3.61
N VAL A 95 18.96 10.69 -4.57
CA VAL A 95 18.41 9.66 -5.47
C VAL A 95 17.99 8.40 -4.72
N PRO A 96 18.83 7.78 -3.86
CA PRO A 96 18.40 6.63 -3.08
C PRO A 96 17.20 6.87 -2.16
N MET A 97 17.03 8.07 -1.64
CA MET A 97 15.87 8.39 -0.79
C MET A 97 14.59 8.59 -1.58
N MET A 98 14.70 9.03 -2.85
CA MET A 98 13.56 9.39 -3.68
C MET A 98 12.93 8.18 -4.40
N ILE A 99 13.76 7.25 -4.92
CA ILE A 99 13.30 6.19 -5.82
C ILE A 99 12.46 5.13 -5.09
N ALA A 100 11.35 4.73 -5.72
CA ALA A 100 10.32 3.89 -5.11
C ALA A 100 10.79 2.51 -4.64
N ASN A 101 11.77 1.90 -5.32
CA ASN A 101 12.26 0.56 -4.97
C ASN A 101 13.11 0.50 -3.69
N MET A 102 13.40 1.65 -3.07
CA MET A 102 14.25 1.65 -1.88
C MET A 102 13.52 1.18 -0.61
N ALA A 103 12.18 1.16 -0.59
CA ALA A 103 11.47 0.46 0.46
C ALA A 103 11.87 -1.03 0.51
N ALA A 104 11.75 -1.76 -0.60
CA ALA A 104 12.19 -3.14 -0.71
C ALA A 104 13.70 -3.29 -0.48
N GLY A 105 14.51 -2.41 -1.09
CA GLY A 105 15.97 -2.44 -0.97
C GLY A 105 16.46 -2.26 0.48
N GLN A 106 15.91 -1.30 1.21
CA GLN A 106 16.30 -1.05 2.60
C GLN A 106 15.82 -2.14 3.56
N VAL A 107 14.66 -2.73 3.33
CA VAL A 107 14.20 -3.92 4.06
C VAL A 107 15.17 -5.07 3.84
N SER A 108 15.54 -5.37 2.59
CA SER A 108 16.51 -6.41 2.25
C SER A 108 17.87 -6.16 2.92
N ILE A 109 18.40 -4.94 2.87
CA ILE A 109 19.68 -4.57 3.49
C ILE A 109 19.62 -4.74 5.02
N THR A 110 18.55 -4.23 5.65
CA THR A 110 18.42 -4.21 7.11
C THR A 110 18.32 -5.63 7.69
N TYR A 111 17.55 -6.49 7.04
CA TYR A 111 17.29 -7.86 7.51
C TYR A 111 18.12 -8.92 6.78
N LYS A 112 19.04 -8.50 5.89
CA LYS A 112 19.94 -9.38 5.10
C LYS A 112 19.21 -10.42 4.27
N LEU A 113 18.07 -10.03 3.68
CA LEU A 113 17.26 -10.90 2.85
C LEU A 113 17.82 -10.90 1.41
N HIS A 114 18.30 -12.04 0.93
CA HIS A 114 19.01 -12.16 -0.34
C HIS A 114 18.16 -12.79 -1.45
N GLY A 115 16.92 -13.19 -1.16
CA GLY A 115 15.99 -13.71 -2.15
C GLY A 115 15.51 -12.63 -3.14
N PRO A 116 14.56 -12.95 -4.02
CA PRO A 116 14.04 -11.99 -5.01
C PRO A 116 13.56 -10.70 -4.36
N SER A 117 14.01 -9.54 -4.86
CA SER A 117 13.60 -8.23 -4.36
C SER A 117 13.07 -7.36 -5.49
N SER A 118 11.88 -6.80 -5.32
CA SER A 118 11.22 -5.94 -6.30
C SER A 118 10.29 -4.93 -5.66
N CYS A 119 9.92 -3.93 -6.44
CA CYS A 119 8.93 -2.91 -6.10
C CYS A 119 7.96 -2.77 -7.26
N VAL A 120 6.70 -3.04 -7.04
CA VAL A 120 5.63 -2.69 -7.96
C VAL A 120 5.18 -1.27 -7.66
N VAL A 121 4.83 -0.50 -8.68
CA VAL A 121 4.32 0.87 -8.55
C VAL A 121 3.03 0.98 -9.37
N THR A 122 1.90 0.77 -8.71
CA THR A 122 0.55 0.75 -9.31
C THR A 122 -0.44 1.58 -8.50
N ALA A 123 0.01 2.76 -8.03
CA ALA A 123 -0.78 3.66 -7.20
C ALA A 123 -1.41 2.93 -5.99
N CYS A 124 -2.72 3.08 -5.75
CA CYS A 124 -3.41 2.46 -4.61
C CYS A 124 -3.39 0.91 -4.63
N ALA A 125 -3.16 0.28 -5.79
CA ALA A 125 -3.09 -1.18 -5.91
C ALA A 125 -1.71 -1.76 -5.57
N THR A 126 -0.70 -0.92 -5.34
CA THR A 126 0.70 -1.31 -5.16
C THR A 126 0.90 -2.40 -4.11
N GLY A 127 0.32 -2.23 -2.92
CA GLY A 127 0.46 -3.21 -1.84
C GLY A 127 -0.13 -4.57 -2.21
N SER A 128 -1.33 -4.59 -2.79
CA SER A 128 -1.99 -5.82 -3.25
C SER A 128 -1.22 -6.49 -4.39
N ASN A 129 -0.67 -5.71 -5.34
CA ASN A 129 0.17 -6.26 -6.39
C ASN A 129 1.47 -6.87 -5.83
N CYS A 130 2.15 -6.19 -4.90
CA CYS A 130 3.33 -6.74 -4.24
C CYS A 130 3.05 -8.07 -3.54
N ILE A 131 1.91 -8.19 -2.84
CA ILE A 131 1.49 -9.41 -2.15
C ILE A 131 1.17 -10.52 -3.17
N GLY A 132 0.39 -10.21 -4.21
CA GLY A 132 0.03 -11.17 -5.24
C GLY A 132 1.24 -11.68 -6.04
N ASP A 133 2.14 -10.79 -6.43
CA ASP A 133 3.35 -11.16 -7.15
C ASP A 133 4.32 -11.95 -6.26
N ALA A 134 4.40 -11.63 -4.95
CA ALA A 134 5.17 -12.39 -3.97
C ALA A 134 4.62 -13.83 -3.81
N MET A 135 3.29 -14.01 -3.81
CA MET A 135 2.67 -15.34 -3.86
C MET A 135 3.15 -16.12 -5.09
N ARG A 136 3.19 -15.49 -6.27
CA ARG A 136 3.69 -16.14 -7.50
C ARG A 136 5.16 -16.55 -7.40
N VAL A 137 5.99 -15.76 -6.74
CA VAL A 137 7.41 -16.12 -6.48
C VAL A 137 7.50 -17.41 -5.67
N ILE A 138 6.70 -17.54 -4.60
CA ILE A 138 6.65 -18.76 -3.78
C ILE A 138 6.10 -19.93 -4.59
N GLN A 139 5.01 -19.75 -5.33
CA GLN A 139 4.41 -20.81 -6.17
C GLN A 139 5.36 -21.33 -7.24
N ARG A 140 6.26 -20.48 -7.77
CA ARG A 140 7.31 -20.89 -8.71
C ARG A 140 8.53 -21.55 -8.04
N GLY A 141 8.55 -21.63 -6.70
CA GLY A 141 9.67 -22.19 -5.95
C GLY A 141 10.94 -21.33 -5.93
N GLU A 142 10.83 -20.04 -6.25
CA GLU A 142 11.97 -19.10 -6.28
C GLU A 142 12.35 -18.63 -4.87
N ALA A 143 11.39 -18.59 -3.94
CA ALA A 143 11.58 -18.31 -2.52
C ALA A 143 10.68 -19.20 -1.66
N ASP A 144 11.04 -19.39 -0.39
CA ASP A 144 10.22 -20.09 0.59
C ASP A 144 9.43 -19.10 1.45
N VAL A 145 9.97 -17.89 1.60
CA VAL A 145 9.38 -16.79 2.38
C VAL A 145 9.45 -15.49 1.59
N MET A 146 8.40 -14.69 1.65
CA MET A 146 8.37 -13.34 1.07
C MET A 146 7.84 -12.32 2.10
N VAL A 147 8.60 -11.26 2.32
CA VAL A 147 8.16 -10.06 3.05
C VAL A 147 7.53 -9.14 2.02
N ALA A 148 6.23 -8.95 2.08
CA ALA A 148 5.49 -8.27 1.01
C ALA A 148 4.45 -7.28 1.53
N GLY A 149 4.24 -6.21 0.79
CA GLY A 149 3.23 -5.21 1.12
C GLY A 149 3.45 -3.86 0.46
N GLY A 150 2.87 -2.82 1.08
CA GLY A 150 2.95 -1.45 0.60
C GLY A 150 3.23 -0.45 1.70
N THR A 151 3.84 0.66 1.33
CA THR A 151 4.19 1.78 2.21
C THR A 151 3.98 3.11 1.49
N GLU A 152 3.49 4.12 2.18
CA GLU A 152 3.33 5.46 1.60
C GLU A 152 3.53 6.54 2.67
N ALA A 153 4.18 7.65 2.28
CA ALA A 153 4.32 8.84 3.10
C ALA A 153 4.26 10.09 2.22
N ALA A 154 3.10 10.30 1.59
CA ALA A 154 2.91 11.33 0.59
C ALA A 154 2.21 12.59 1.12
N ILE A 155 2.02 12.75 2.44
CA ILE A 155 1.39 13.93 3.02
C ILE A 155 2.39 15.09 3.01
N SER A 156 2.53 15.71 1.84
CA SER A 156 3.39 16.87 1.59
C SER A 156 2.61 17.97 0.89
N GLN A 157 3.06 19.20 0.99
CA GLN A 157 2.41 20.32 0.29
C GLN A 157 2.29 20.07 -1.21
N ALA A 158 3.32 19.53 -1.84
CA ALA A 158 3.30 19.24 -3.28
C ALA A 158 2.26 18.19 -3.66
N ALA A 159 2.14 17.11 -2.88
CA ALA A 159 1.15 16.06 -3.14
C ALA A 159 -0.27 16.52 -2.85
N VAL A 160 -0.50 17.23 -1.75
CA VAL A 160 -1.82 17.82 -1.43
C VAL A 160 -2.25 18.80 -2.52
N ALA A 161 -1.33 19.66 -3.02
CA ALA A 161 -1.62 20.54 -4.15
C ALA A 161 -1.97 19.77 -5.43
N GLY A 162 -1.21 18.71 -5.73
CA GLY A 162 -1.43 17.87 -6.91
C GLY A 162 -2.79 17.17 -6.89
N PHE A 163 -3.13 16.48 -5.81
CA PHE A 163 -4.43 15.83 -5.65
C PHE A 163 -5.57 16.84 -5.52
N GLY A 164 -5.33 18.00 -4.90
CA GLY A 164 -6.29 19.10 -4.84
C GLY A 164 -6.62 19.67 -6.22
N ALA A 165 -5.60 19.84 -7.09
CA ALA A 165 -5.79 20.29 -8.46
C ALA A 165 -6.63 19.29 -9.31
N MET A 166 -6.55 18.00 -9.00
CA MET A 166 -7.39 16.96 -9.59
C MET A 166 -8.82 16.95 -9.04
N LYS A 167 -9.12 17.75 -8.01
CA LYS A 167 -10.41 17.74 -7.28
C LYS A 167 -10.78 16.35 -6.71
N ALA A 168 -9.77 15.61 -6.27
CA ALA A 168 -9.93 14.26 -5.77
C ALA A 168 -10.07 14.21 -4.23
N LEU A 169 -9.62 15.26 -3.54
CA LEU A 169 -9.62 15.34 -2.07
C LEU A 169 -10.96 15.82 -1.51
N CYS A 170 -11.27 15.34 -0.31
CA CYS A 170 -12.38 15.86 0.49
C CYS A 170 -12.08 17.29 0.94
N THR A 171 -12.98 18.23 0.62
CA THR A 171 -12.86 19.65 0.98
C THR A 171 -14.03 20.15 1.81
N ASP A 172 -15.12 19.39 1.91
CA ASP A 172 -16.39 19.83 2.49
C ASP A 172 -16.52 19.50 3.98
N HIS A 173 -15.53 18.76 4.54
CA HIS A 173 -15.54 18.28 5.92
C HIS A 173 -14.25 18.63 6.68
N ASN A 174 -13.62 19.77 6.38
CA ASN A 174 -12.42 20.21 7.09
C ASN A 174 -12.66 20.48 8.60
N ASP A 175 -13.87 20.82 8.97
CA ASP A 175 -14.32 21.05 10.34
C ASP A 175 -14.77 19.77 11.09
N ASP A 176 -14.87 18.65 10.36
CA ASP A 176 -15.24 17.34 10.93
C ASP A 176 -14.32 16.23 10.38
N PRO A 177 -13.02 16.25 10.70
CA PRO A 177 -12.03 15.37 10.10
C PRO A 177 -12.26 13.89 10.40
N GLU A 178 -12.85 13.54 11.54
CA GLU A 178 -13.11 12.16 11.95
C GLU A 178 -14.19 11.48 11.08
N HIS A 179 -15.06 12.25 10.41
CA HIS A 179 -16.13 11.75 9.56
C HIS A 179 -15.99 12.18 8.09
N ALA A 180 -14.84 12.74 7.71
CA ALA A 180 -14.60 13.25 6.36
C ALA A 180 -14.45 12.13 5.32
N SER A 181 -13.71 11.05 5.65
CA SER A 181 -13.69 9.84 4.85
C SER A 181 -14.94 9.01 5.16
N ARG A 182 -15.87 8.99 4.21
CA ARG A 182 -17.20 8.37 4.37
C ARG A 182 -17.61 7.58 3.11
N PRO A 183 -16.91 6.49 2.80
CA PRO A 183 -17.17 5.70 1.61
C PRO A 183 -18.63 5.23 1.53
N PHE A 184 -19.13 5.21 0.31
CA PHE A 184 -20.50 4.82 -0.04
C PHE A 184 -21.61 5.71 0.55
N ASP A 185 -21.27 6.70 1.39
CA ASP A 185 -22.20 7.66 1.92
C ASP A 185 -22.65 8.68 0.86
N LYS A 186 -23.90 9.16 0.97
CA LYS A 186 -24.45 10.16 0.05
C LYS A 186 -23.71 11.49 0.13
N GLY A 187 -23.22 11.86 1.29
CA GLY A 187 -22.49 13.11 1.55
C GLY A 187 -20.99 13.03 1.34
N ARG A 188 -20.46 11.94 0.76
CA ARG A 188 -19.03 11.84 0.43
C ARG A 188 -18.62 12.86 -0.61
N SER A 189 -17.43 13.42 -0.51
CA SER A 189 -16.96 14.50 -1.40
C SER A 189 -15.54 14.32 -1.94
N GLY A 190 -14.85 13.25 -1.58
CA GLY A 190 -13.48 12.98 -1.99
C GLY A 190 -12.74 12.13 -0.97
N PHE A 191 -11.52 11.73 -1.27
CA PHE A 191 -10.71 10.96 -0.33
C PHE A 191 -9.92 11.87 0.64
N VAL A 192 -9.54 11.32 1.77
CA VAL A 192 -8.61 11.94 2.73
C VAL A 192 -7.27 11.25 2.56
N MET A 193 -6.20 12.00 2.32
CA MET A 193 -4.85 11.44 2.20
C MET A 193 -4.43 10.81 3.51
N GLY A 194 -3.84 9.62 3.45
CA GLY A 194 -3.22 8.93 4.57
C GLY A 194 -1.76 8.60 4.31
N GLU A 195 -1.04 8.27 5.36
CA GLU A 195 0.29 7.67 5.28
C GLU A 195 0.36 6.42 6.17
N GLY A 196 1.25 5.51 5.88
CA GLY A 196 1.42 4.29 6.65
C GLY A 196 2.11 3.17 5.89
N CYS A 197 2.09 1.99 6.50
CA CYS A 197 2.67 0.79 5.92
C CYS A 197 1.94 -0.46 6.39
N GLY A 198 1.72 -1.40 5.47
CA GLY A 198 1.20 -2.73 5.75
C GLY A 198 2.11 -3.79 5.14
N ILE A 199 2.64 -4.69 5.98
CA ILE A 199 3.53 -5.79 5.56
C ILE A 199 2.97 -7.11 6.07
N VAL A 200 3.00 -8.12 5.20
CA VAL A 200 2.73 -9.50 5.54
C VAL A 200 3.96 -10.37 5.25
N VAL A 201 4.10 -11.47 6.01
CA VAL A 201 5.06 -12.53 5.71
C VAL A 201 4.29 -13.67 5.06
N LEU A 202 4.61 -13.94 3.79
CA LEU A 202 4.08 -15.08 3.04
C LEU A 202 5.09 -16.21 3.10
N GLU A 203 4.59 -17.43 3.29
CA GLU A 203 5.43 -18.63 3.33
C GLU A 203 4.82 -19.75 2.50
N SER A 204 5.65 -20.63 1.95
CA SER A 204 5.13 -21.91 1.48
C SER A 204 4.56 -22.70 2.66
N LEU A 205 3.50 -23.45 2.42
CA LEU A 205 2.83 -24.22 3.48
C LEU A 205 3.79 -25.22 4.13
N GLU A 206 4.68 -25.82 3.34
CA GLU A 206 5.70 -26.77 3.79
C GLU A 206 6.66 -26.10 4.76
N HIS A 207 7.17 -24.92 4.42
CA HIS A 207 8.10 -24.15 5.26
C HIS A 207 7.42 -23.75 6.58
N ALA A 208 6.22 -23.17 6.51
CA ALA A 208 5.45 -22.75 7.68
C ALA A 208 5.18 -23.92 8.65
N LYS A 209 4.78 -25.08 8.11
CA LYS A 209 4.55 -26.29 8.93
C LYS A 209 5.84 -26.84 9.53
N ALA A 210 6.93 -26.86 8.76
CA ALA A 210 8.21 -27.41 9.24
C ALA A 210 8.77 -26.68 10.46
N ARG A 211 8.58 -25.35 10.52
CA ARG A 211 8.99 -24.54 11.66
C ARG A 211 7.92 -24.35 12.75
N GLY A 212 6.71 -24.89 12.55
CA GLY A 212 5.59 -24.77 13.49
C GLY A 212 5.02 -23.36 13.57
N ALA A 213 4.98 -22.65 12.44
CA ALA A 213 4.48 -21.29 12.36
C ALA A 213 3.00 -21.19 12.74
N HIS A 214 2.63 -20.07 13.37
CA HIS A 214 1.22 -19.68 13.46
C HIS A 214 0.74 -19.21 12.07
N ILE A 215 -0.22 -19.89 11.49
CA ILE A 215 -0.78 -19.57 10.19
C ILE A 215 -2.09 -18.82 10.40
N TYR A 216 -2.15 -17.55 10.00
CA TYR A 216 -3.37 -16.74 10.11
C TYR A 216 -4.40 -17.11 9.05
N ALA A 217 -3.95 -17.29 7.80
CA ALA A 217 -4.81 -17.60 6.66
C ALA A 217 -4.00 -18.17 5.51
N GLU A 218 -4.70 -18.71 4.51
CA GLU A 218 -4.15 -19.05 3.21
C GLU A 218 -4.44 -17.91 2.22
N LEU A 219 -3.45 -17.47 1.47
CA LEU A 219 -3.63 -16.59 0.30
C LEU A 219 -3.98 -17.48 -0.89
N ALA A 220 -5.27 -17.61 -1.15
CA ALA A 220 -5.80 -18.62 -2.08
C ALA A 220 -5.73 -18.18 -3.55
N GLY A 221 -5.87 -16.89 -3.84
CA GLY A 221 -5.87 -16.40 -5.22
C GLY A 221 -5.56 -14.92 -5.36
N TYR A 222 -5.20 -14.53 -6.59
CA TYR A 222 -4.84 -13.18 -6.96
C TYR A 222 -5.34 -12.84 -8.36
N GLY A 223 -5.98 -11.69 -8.51
CA GLY A 223 -6.42 -11.15 -9.78
C GLY A 223 -5.86 -9.75 -10.04
N ALA A 224 -5.40 -9.50 -11.25
CA ALA A 224 -4.97 -8.19 -11.70
C ALA A 224 -5.40 -7.96 -13.16
N ASN A 225 -5.79 -6.74 -13.47
CA ASN A 225 -6.11 -6.29 -14.82
C ASN A 225 -5.92 -4.78 -14.96
N SER A 226 -6.38 -4.21 -16.04
CA SER A 226 -6.38 -2.77 -16.29
C SER A 226 -7.71 -2.33 -16.90
N ASP A 227 -8.18 -1.15 -16.51
CA ASP A 227 -9.33 -0.51 -17.12
C ASP A 227 -9.09 -0.12 -18.59
N ALA A 228 -7.86 0.24 -18.94
CA ALA A 228 -7.47 0.76 -20.26
C ALA A 228 -8.44 1.85 -20.79
N TYR A 229 -8.89 2.73 -19.89
CA TYR A 229 -9.97 3.68 -20.14
C TYR A 229 -9.50 5.13 -20.07
N HIS A 230 -9.08 5.59 -18.89
CA HIS A 230 -8.71 6.98 -18.65
C HIS A 230 -7.57 7.07 -17.63
N ILE A 231 -6.79 8.16 -17.67
CA ILE A 231 -5.59 8.30 -16.81
C ILE A 231 -5.93 8.37 -15.31
N THR A 232 -7.10 8.90 -14.93
CA THR A 232 -7.49 9.08 -13.52
C THR A 232 -8.89 8.56 -13.19
N SER A 233 -9.79 8.47 -14.14
CA SER A 233 -11.18 8.05 -13.91
C SER A 233 -11.34 6.54 -14.12
N PRO A 234 -12.03 5.83 -13.21
CA PRO A 234 -12.34 4.42 -13.40
C PRO A 234 -13.27 4.22 -14.61
N ALA A 235 -13.20 3.06 -15.25
CA ALA A 235 -14.12 2.68 -16.28
C ALA A 235 -15.57 2.65 -15.75
N PRO A 236 -16.57 3.08 -16.55
CA PRO A 236 -17.96 3.10 -16.15
C PRO A 236 -18.45 1.72 -15.70
N HIS A 237 -19.43 1.72 -14.79
CA HIS A 237 -20.14 0.51 -14.33
C HIS A 237 -19.28 -0.55 -13.64
N GLY A 238 -18.08 -0.22 -13.20
CA GLY A 238 -17.22 -1.16 -12.49
C GLY A 238 -16.85 -2.44 -13.25
N THR A 239 -16.93 -2.41 -14.58
CA THR A 239 -16.78 -3.59 -15.44
C THR A 239 -15.45 -4.33 -15.22
N TYR A 240 -14.35 -3.58 -15.17
CA TYR A 240 -13.02 -4.19 -15.00
C TYR A 240 -12.69 -4.48 -13.52
N GLN A 241 -13.29 -3.74 -12.59
CA GLN A 241 -13.26 -4.08 -11.16
C GLN A 241 -13.94 -5.44 -10.91
N ALA A 242 -15.14 -5.66 -11.48
CA ALA A 242 -15.83 -6.95 -11.42
C ALA A 242 -15.00 -8.08 -12.05
N LYS A 243 -14.37 -7.81 -13.20
CA LYS A 243 -13.49 -8.77 -13.86
C LYS A 243 -12.26 -9.11 -13.01
N CYS A 244 -11.67 -8.14 -12.30
CA CYS A 244 -10.55 -8.36 -11.39
C CYS A 244 -10.95 -9.28 -10.23
N MET A 245 -12.12 -9.03 -9.63
CA MET A 245 -12.68 -9.90 -8.58
C MET A 245 -12.89 -11.32 -9.10
N GLN A 246 -13.44 -11.48 -10.32
CA GLN A 246 -13.63 -12.79 -10.92
C GLN A 246 -12.31 -13.51 -11.19
N LEU A 247 -11.27 -12.80 -11.67
CA LEU A 247 -9.94 -13.38 -11.86
C LEU A 247 -9.34 -13.93 -10.55
N ALA A 248 -9.53 -13.22 -9.43
CA ALA A 248 -9.07 -13.69 -8.13
C ALA A 248 -9.84 -14.95 -7.67
N LEU A 249 -11.16 -14.99 -7.89
CA LEU A 249 -11.99 -16.16 -7.60
C LEU A 249 -11.59 -17.36 -8.47
N ASP A 250 -11.38 -17.13 -9.76
CA ASP A 250 -10.97 -18.19 -10.71
C ASP A 250 -9.59 -18.76 -10.32
N ASP A 251 -8.65 -17.92 -9.95
CA ASP A 251 -7.32 -18.30 -9.49
C ASP A 251 -7.37 -19.11 -8.19
N ALA A 252 -8.27 -18.74 -7.27
CA ALA A 252 -8.52 -19.48 -6.03
C ALA A 252 -9.30 -20.78 -6.22
N GLY A 253 -9.92 -21.01 -7.38
CA GLY A 253 -10.86 -22.09 -7.60
C GLY A 253 -12.16 -21.96 -6.79
N MET A 254 -12.51 -20.72 -6.40
CA MET A 254 -13.65 -20.39 -5.55
C MET A 254 -14.81 -19.80 -6.35
N LYS A 255 -16.00 -19.88 -5.79
CA LYS A 255 -17.19 -19.21 -6.30
C LYS A 255 -17.48 -17.96 -5.46
N ALA A 256 -18.17 -16.98 -6.03
CA ALA A 256 -18.62 -15.82 -5.29
C ALA A 256 -19.41 -16.17 -4.01
N ALA A 257 -20.15 -17.28 -4.02
CA ALA A 257 -20.90 -17.78 -2.87
C ALA A 257 -20.01 -18.21 -1.68
N ASP A 258 -18.74 -18.51 -1.91
CA ASP A 258 -17.79 -18.94 -0.88
C ASP A 258 -17.12 -17.75 -0.16
N VAL A 259 -17.40 -16.53 -0.59
CA VAL A 259 -16.84 -15.29 -0.01
C VAL A 259 -17.82 -14.71 1.01
N ASP A 260 -17.37 -14.55 2.24
CA ASP A 260 -18.17 -13.99 3.33
C ASP A 260 -18.00 -12.48 3.50
N TYR A 261 -16.85 -11.94 3.09
CA TYR A 261 -16.49 -10.54 3.28
C TYR A 261 -15.70 -9.96 2.11
N VAL A 262 -16.02 -8.72 1.73
CA VAL A 262 -15.26 -7.92 0.75
C VAL A 262 -14.74 -6.66 1.45
N ASN A 263 -13.42 -6.53 1.52
CA ASN A 263 -12.80 -5.26 1.89
C ASN A 263 -12.70 -4.39 0.64
N ALA A 264 -13.60 -3.44 0.53
CA ALA A 264 -13.70 -2.57 -0.62
C ALA A 264 -12.55 -1.53 -0.66
N HIS A 265 -12.23 -1.03 -1.84
CA HIS A 265 -11.34 0.12 -1.96
C HIS A 265 -11.93 1.35 -1.27
N GLY A 266 -13.20 1.65 -1.51
CA GLY A 266 -13.99 2.57 -0.71
C GLY A 266 -13.32 3.93 -0.49
N THR A 267 -12.95 4.63 -1.54
CA THR A 267 -12.16 5.86 -1.46
C THR A 267 -12.93 7.08 -0.98
N SER A 268 -14.24 6.99 -0.79
CA SER A 268 -15.10 8.15 -0.51
C SER A 268 -15.20 9.14 -1.68
N THR A 269 -14.84 8.71 -2.90
CA THR A 269 -15.06 9.47 -4.14
C THR A 269 -16.35 9.01 -4.81
N HIS A 270 -16.99 9.93 -5.55
CA HIS A 270 -18.26 9.60 -6.22
C HIS A 270 -18.11 8.46 -7.22
N LEU A 271 -17.10 8.53 -8.10
CA LEU A 271 -16.95 7.58 -9.21
C LEU A 271 -16.47 6.19 -8.73
N ASN A 272 -15.50 6.15 -7.81
CA ASN A 272 -15.01 4.86 -7.32
C ASN A 272 -16.10 4.10 -6.57
N ASP A 273 -16.73 4.73 -5.59
CA ASP A 273 -17.68 4.03 -4.73
C ASP A 273 -18.93 3.56 -5.50
N GLN A 274 -19.36 4.34 -6.50
CA GLN A 274 -20.41 3.91 -7.43
C GLN A 274 -19.97 2.70 -8.25
N GLY A 275 -18.82 2.79 -8.93
CA GLY A 275 -18.31 1.73 -9.80
C GLY A 275 -18.05 0.44 -9.02
N GLU A 276 -17.47 0.55 -7.83
CA GLU A 276 -17.20 -0.59 -6.96
C GLU A 276 -18.50 -1.26 -6.45
N THR A 277 -19.52 -0.46 -6.12
CA THR A 277 -20.86 -0.97 -5.78
C THR A 277 -21.47 -1.76 -6.96
N GLU A 278 -21.36 -1.23 -8.18
CA GLU A 278 -21.85 -1.88 -9.38
C GLU A 278 -21.06 -3.17 -9.67
N ALA A 279 -19.73 -3.16 -9.49
CA ALA A 279 -18.87 -4.32 -9.64
C ALA A 279 -19.20 -5.44 -8.64
N ILE A 280 -19.37 -5.11 -7.37
CA ILE A 280 -19.74 -6.07 -6.32
C ILE A 280 -21.10 -6.70 -6.65
N LYS A 281 -22.08 -5.90 -7.05
CA LYS A 281 -23.39 -6.42 -7.48
C LYS A 281 -23.31 -7.31 -8.73
N ALA A 282 -22.42 -6.99 -9.67
CA ALA A 282 -22.23 -7.81 -10.86
C ALA A 282 -21.67 -9.20 -10.53
N VAL A 283 -20.79 -9.32 -9.52
CA VAL A 283 -20.17 -10.59 -9.10
C VAL A 283 -21.08 -11.41 -8.18
N TRP A 284 -21.72 -10.77 -7.20
CA TRP A 284 -22.50 -11.46 -6.16
C TRP A 284 -24.02 -11.42 -6.35
N GLY A 285 -24.54 -10.62 -7.31
CA GLY A 285 -25.97 -10.47 -7.53
C GLY A 285 -26.72 -9.99 -6.27
N ASP A 286 -27.85 -10.62 -5.96
CA ASP A 286 -28.66 -10.28 -4.78
C ASP A 286 -27.95 -10.57 -3.44
N ALA A 287 -27.02 -11.54 -3.43
CA ALA A 287 -26.22 -11.85 -2.24
C ALA A 287 -25.25 -10.74 -1.84
N ALA A 288 -24.98 -9.78 -2.71
CA ALA A 288 -24.14 -8.60 -2.42
C ALA A 288 -24.64 -7.82 -1.19
N LYS A 289 -25.94 -7.79 -0.94
CA LYS A 289 -26.54 -7.07 0.20
C LYS A 289 -26.27 -7.74 1.54
N GLU A 290 -26.04 -9.04 1.55
CA GLU A 290 -25.90 -9.85 2.78
C GLU A 290 -24.43 -10.06 3.14
N ARG A 291 -23.51 -10.02 2.15
CA ARG A 291 -22.11 -10.45 2.27
C ARG A 291 -21.08 -9.33 2.21
N CYS A 292 -21.49 -8.14 1.79
CA CYS A 292 -20.61 -6.99 1.76
C CYS A 292 -20.81 -6.16 3.03
N SER A 293 -19.98 -6.38 4.03
CA SER A 293 -19.83 -5.45 5.13
C SER A 293 -18.90 -4.34 4.68
N PHE A 294 -19.44 -3.14 4.50
CA PHE A 294 -18.62 -1.95 4.28
C PHE A 294 -18.08 -1.54 5.65
N THR A 295 -16.88 -1.95 5.99
CA THR A 295 -16.23 -1.42 7.18
C THR A 295 -15.53 -0.14 6.82
N ASN A 296 -15.64 0.86 7.69
CA ASN A 296 -14.87 2.10 7.65
C ASN A 296 -13.38 1.87 7.96
N ALA A 297 -12.85 0.71 7.70
CA ALA A 297 -11.44 0.42 7.89
C ALA A 297 -10.66 1.07 6.75
N GLN A 298 -10.41 2.34 6.89
CA GLN A 298 -9.67 3.08 5.90
C GLN A 298 -8.54 3.84 6.52
N ILE A 299 -7.46 3.13 6.58
CA ILE A 299 -6.14 3.73 6.52
C ILE A 299 -5.59 3.24 5.18
N HIS A 300 -5.68 4.09 4.19
CA HIS A 300 -5.03 3.88 2.90
C HIS A 300 -3.73 4.62 2.87
#